data_043c8f8888dd8a295e4403805f10b392
#
_entry.id   043c8f8888dd8a295e4403805f10b392
#
_cell.length_a   1.000
_cell.length_b   1.000
_cell.length_c   1.000
_cell.angle_alpha   90.00
_cell.angle_beta   90.00
_cell.angle_gamma   90.00
#
_symmetry.space_group_name_H-M   'P 1'
#
loop_
_entity.id
_entity.type
_entity.pdbx_description
1 polymer ?
#
loop_
_entity_poly.entity_id
_entity_poly.type
_entity_poly.pdbx_seq_one_letter_code
_entity_poly.pdbx_strand_id
1 'polypeptide(L)'
;MNYLADNPRRLLMKREHPDFFRVQRDLEAAGMTFSAIGNRFLLDRPELLQVQCSRSLTEPEIQSRVAFFLAAARQGAVLVSPAISPGEKAVMRAAFDAGFPLVYLQENGFTDLAKPGGRRMEACANGQLLILAPWAHHNENLAIRRGQCLALNDIARRLCERR
;
A
#
# COMPACT_ATOMS: atom_id res chain seq x y z
N MET A 1 -4.41 18.15 -11.69
CA MET A 1 -2.94 18.03 -11.84
C MET A 1 -2.56 18.21 -13.30
N ASN A 2 -1.53 18.98 -13.55
CA ASN A 2 -1.05 19.19 -14.91
C ASN A 2 0.02 18.13 -15.21
N TYR A 3 -0.24 17.25 -16.17
CA TYR A 3 0.69 16.18 -16.58
C TYR A 3 2.05 16.74 -17.01
N LEU A 4 2.06 17.82 -17.76
CA LEU A 4 3.31 18.43 -18.26
C LEU A 4 4.18 18.98 -17.13
N ALA A 5 3.56 19.51 -16.07
CA ALA A 5 4.29 20.03 -14.92
C ALA A 5 4.96 18.91 -14.11
N ASP A 6 4.35 17.72 -14.04
CA ASP A 6 4.87 16.60 -13.27
C ASP A 6 5.84 15.73 -14.06
N ASN A 7 5.87 15.82 -15.37
CA ASN A 7 6.67 14.96 -16.23
C ASN A 7 8.19 15.01 -15.92
N PRO A 8 8.81 16.18 -15.73
CA PRO A 8 10.24 16.24 -15.35
C PRO A 8 10.52 15.60 -13.98
N ARG A 9 9.61 15.79 -13.02
CA ARG A 9 9.74 15.20 -11.68
C ARG A 9 9.65 13.67 -11.74
N ARG A 10 8.75 13.14 -12.55
CA ARG A 10 8.63 11.69 -12.75
C ARG A 10 9.88 11.10 -13.41
N LEU A 11 10.44 11.79 -14.38
CA LEU A 11 11.69 11.37 -15.03
C LEU A 11 12.86 11.36 -14.06
N LEU A 12 12.98 12.37 -13.20
CA LEU A 12 14.01 12.45 -12.20
C LEU A 12 13.89 11.29 -11.19
N MET A 13 12.70 11.04 -10.68
CA MET A 13 12.46 9.95 -9.75
C MET A 13 12.78 8.59 -10.39
N LYS A 14 12.45 8.42 -11.67
CA LYS A 14 12.74 7.20 -12.42
C LYS A 14 14.23 6.96 -12.60
N ARG A 15 15.02 8.02 -12.75
CA ARG A 15 16.48 7.94 -12.83
C ARG A 15 17.12 7.59 -11.50
N GLU A 16 16.63 8.19 -10.41
CA GLU A 16 17.18 7.98 -9.07
C GLU A 16 16.74 6.64 -8.48
N HIS A 17 15.48 6.24 -8.75
CA HIS A 17 14.87 5.03 -8.20
C HIS A 17 14.15 4.23 -9.29
N PRO A 18 14.89 3.64 -10.24
CA PRO A 18 14.26 2.87 -11.32
C PRO A 18 13.45 1.69 -10.82
N ASP A 19 13.78 1.16 -9.64
CA ASP A 19 13.06 0.05 -9.02
C ASP A 19 11.61 0.38 -8.70
N PHE A 20 11.27 1.65 -8.50
CA PHE A 20 9.89 2.07 -8.17
C PHE A 20 8.91 1.83 -9.33
N PHE A 21 9.42 1.61 -10.53
CA PHE A 21 8.62 1.41 -11.74
C PHE A 21 8.60 -0.04 -12.21
N ARG A 22 9.24 -0.93 -11.48
CA ARG A 22 9.36 -2.34 -11.85
C ARG A 22 8.86 -3.25 -10.76
N VAL A 23 8.36 -4.42 -11.16
CA VAL A 23 8.06 -5.49 -10.22
C VAL A 23 9.37 -6.00 -9.64
N GLN A 24 9.48 -5.96 -8.33
CA GLN A 24 10.58 -6.57 -7.60
C GLN A 24 10.13 -7.93 -7.11
N ARG A 25 10.93 -8.95 -7.37
CA ARG A 25 10.71 -10.29 -6.86
C ARG A 25 11.53 -10.47 -5.59
N ASP A 26 11.12 -11.43 -4.78
CA ASP A 26 11.89 -11.87 -3.62
C ASP A 26 12.22 -10.76 -2.62
N LEU A 27 11.33 -9.78 -2.48
CA LEU A 27 11.45 -8.79 -1.41
C LEU A 27 11.12 -9.45 -0.08
N GLU A 28 12.11 -9.51 0.81
CA GLU A 28 11.94 -10.14 2.12
C GLU A 28 11.58 -9.09 3.18
N ALA A 29 10.54 -9.39 3.96
CA ALA A 29 10.14 -8.59 5.10
C ALA A 29 9.35 -9.45 6.08
N ALA A 30 9.57 -9.25 7.38
CA ALA A 30 8.88 -9.97 8.46
C ALA A 30 8.92 -11.50 8.30
N GLY A 31 10.04 -12.04 7.78
CA GLY A 31 10.22 -13.47 7.58
C GLY A 31 9.46 -14.03 6.38
N MET A 32 8.99 -13.20 5.48
CA MET A 32 8.20 -13.60 4.30
C MET A 32 8.76 -12.97 3.04
N THR A 33 8.41 -13.56 1.89
CA THR A 33 8.85 -13.11 0.58
C THR A 33 7.66 -12.54 -0.20
N PHE A 34 7.85 -11.38 -0.82
CA PHE A 34 6.82 -10.68 -1.57
C PHE A 34 7.28 -10.33 -2.98
N SER A 35 6.31 -10.23 -3.90
CA SER A 35 6.47 -9.42 -5.10
C SER A 35 6.01 -8.00 -4.77
N ALA A 36 6.69 -6.99 -5.30
CA ALA A 36 6.45 -5.61 -4.91
C ALA A 36 6.57 -4.64 -6.08
N ILE A 37 5.81 -3.55 -6.03
CA ILE A 37 5.98 -2.39 -6.90
C ILE A 37 5.94 -1.15 -6.01
N GLY A 38 6.86 -0.21 -6.23
CA GLY A 38 6.88 1.07 -5.55
C GLY A 38 8.07 1.23 -4.62
N ASN A 39 7.89 2.04 -3.59
CA ASN A 39 8.98 2.43 -2.70
C ASN A 39 9.18 1.42 -1.56
N ARG A 40 10.07 0.45 -1.77
CA ARG A 40 10.39 -0.56 -0.74
C ARG A 40 10.99 0.04 0.53
N PHE A 41 11.58 1.24 0.45
CA PHE A 41 12.18 1.90 1.61
C PHE A 41 11.16 2.36 2.64
N LEU A 42 9.86 2.37 2.29
CA LEU A 42 8.82 2.63 3.27
C LEU A 42 8.80 1.59 4.40
N LEU A 43 9.24 0.36 4.11
CA LEU A 43 9.34 -0.69 5.13
C LEU A 43 10.43 -0.40 6.17
N ASP A 44 11.36 0.47 5.88
CA ASP A 44 12.44 0.84 6.78
C ASP A 44 12.10 2.03 7.70
N ARG A 45 10.92 2.62 7.54
CA ARG A 45 10.47 3.74 8.36
C ARG A 45 10.32 3.32 9.83
N PRO A 46 10.53 4.26 10.77
CA PRO A 46 10.46 3.96 12.21
C PRO A 46 9.11 3.43 12.67
N GLU A 47 8.03 3.91 12.07
CA GLU A 47 6.68 3.53 12.49
C GLU A 47 5.86 3.05 11.31
N LEU A 48 5.49 1.77 11.35
CA LEU A 48 4.52 1.16 10.46
C LEU A 48 3.27 0.89 11.28
N LEU A 49 2.13 1.39 10.84
CA LEU A 49 0.88 1.30 11.57
C LEU A 49 -0.17 0.56 10.76
N GLN A 50 -0.65 -0.55 11.30
CA GLN A 50 -1.68 -1.34 10.64
C GLN A 50 -3.03 -0.62 10.68
N VAL A 51 -3.68 -0.54 9.51
CA VAL A 51 -5.08 -0.08 9.41
C VAL A 51 -5.96 -1.31 9.28
N GLN A 52 -6.71 -1.60 10.35
CA GLN A 52 -7.67 -2.70 10.38
C GLN A 52 -8.95 -2.19 11.02
N CYS A 53 -10.08 -2.35 10.32
CA CYS A 53 -11.39 -1.88 10.77
C CYS A 53 -12.41 -2.99 10.64
N SER A 54 -13.31 -3.08 11.62
CA SER A 54 -14.45 -3.99 11.55
C SER A 54 -15.36 -3.64 10.37
N ARG A 55 -15.96 -4.65 9.75
CA ARG A 55 -16.95 -4.46 8.69
C ARG A 55 -18.25 -3.86 9.18
N SER A 56 -18.50 -3.91 10.49
CA SER A 56 -19.75 -3.45 11.09
C SER A 56 -19.71 -2.00 11.56
N LEU A 57 -18.65 -1.24 11.24
CA LEU A 57 -18.57 0.16 11.63
C LEU A 57 -19.64 1.01 10.95
N THR A 58 -20.28 1.89 11.71
CA THR A 58 -21.17 2.91 11.17
C THR A 58 -20.38 4.00 10.47
N GLU A 59 -21.05 4.83 9.66
CA GLU A 59 -20.39 5.94 8.98
C GLU A 59 -19.67 6.91 9.94
N PRO A 60 -20.28 7.36 11.07
CA PRO A 60 -19.55 8.18 12.03
C PRO A 60 -18.33 7.48 12.61
N GLU A 61 -18.40 6.18 12.87
CA GLU A 61 -17.25 5.42 13.36
C GLU A 61 -16.13 5.34 12.33
N ILE A 62 -16.47 5.17 11.05
CA ILE A 62 -15.50 5.21 9.96
C ILE A 62 -14.80 6.56 9.91
N GLN A 63 -15.55 7.66 10.01
CA GLN A 63 -14.96 9.01 10.00
C GLN A 63 -14.03 9.23 11.19
N SER A 64 -14.35 8.69 12.35
CA SER A 64 -13.46 8.73 13.51
C SER A 64 -12.16 7.97 13.26
N ARG A 65 -12.23 6.82 12.61
CA ARG A 65 -11.04 6.05 12.23
C ARG A 65 -10.19 6.80 11.21
N VAL A 66 -10.81 7.40 10.20
CA VAL A 66 -10.11 8.22 9.22
C VAL A 66 -9.33 9.35 9.92
N ALA A 67 -9.99 10.07 10.82
CA ALA A 67 -9.34 11.16 11.57
C ALA A 67 -8.15 10.65 12.40
N PHE A 68 -8.31 9.52 13.08
CA PHE A 68 -7.26 8.92 13.90
C PHE A 68 -6.02 8.57 13.06
N PHE A 69 -6.23 7.84 11.96
CA PHE A 69 -5.11 7.37 11.14
C PHE A 69 -4.44 8.52 10.37
N LEU A 70 -5.19 9.52 9.92
CA LEU A 70 -4.59 10.69 9.29
C LEU A 70 -3.73 11.48 10.27
N ALA A 71 -4.16 11.59 11.53
CA ALA A 71 -3.35 12.25 12.56
C ALA A 71 -2.04 11.50 12.80
N ALA A 72 -2.07 10.17 12.85
CA ALA A 72 -0.87 9.34 12.97
C ALA A 72 0.05 9.51 11.76
N ALA A 73 -0.51 9.53 10.55
CA ALA A 73 0.26 9.72 9.33
C ALA A 73 0.95 11.10 9.28
N ARG A 74 0.29 12.14 9.80
CA ARG A 74 0.90 13.48 9.89
C ARG A 74 2.11 13.47 10.82
N GLN A 75 2.17 12.56 11.77
CA GLN A 75 3.30 12.43 12.69
C GLN A 75 4.38 11.45 12.18
N GLY A 76 4.24 10.97 10.97
CA GLY A 76 5.26 10.16 10.33
C GLY A 76 4.96 8.68 10.20
N ALA A 77 3.82 8.20 10.66
CA ALA A 77 3.45 6.79 10.52
C ALA A 77 3.19 6.43 9.04
N VAL A 78 3.69 5.27 8.63
CA VAL A 78 3.35 4.67 7.33
C VAL A 78 2.18 3.72 7.56
N LEU A 79 1.07 3.94 6.88
CA LEU A 79 -0.13 3.11 7.04
C LEU A 79 -0.02 1.85 6.19
N VAL A 80 -0.33 0.70 6.81
CA VAL A 80 -0.22 -0.62 6.17
C VAL A 80 -1.56 -1.33 6.22
N SER A 81 -2.11 -1.72 5.08
CA SER A 81 -3.41 -2.41 5.04
C SER A 81 -3.67 -3.08 3.69
N PRO A 82 -4.43 -4.20 3.68
CA PRO A 82 -5.01 -4.73 2.44
C PRO A 82 -6.23 -3.93 1.96
N ALA A 83 -6.75 -2.99 2.75
CA ALA A 83 -7.91 -2.14 2.40
C ALA A 83 -9.14 -2.96 1.96
N ILE A 84 -9.59 -3.89 2.81
CA ILE A 84 -10.65 -4.82 2.48
C ILE A 84 -12.01 -4.32 2.98
N SER A 85 -12.12 -3.95 4.26
CA SER A 85 -13.38 -3.46 4.83
C SER A 85 -13.67 -2.02 4.39
N PRO A 86 -14.94 -1.58 4.47
CA PRO A 86 -15.27 -0.19 4.12
C PRO A 86 -14.47 0.84 4.90
N GLY A 87 -14.23 0.61 6.18
CA GLY A 87 -13.43 1.52 7.01
C GLY A 87 -11.98 1.57 6.58
N GLU A 88 -11.39 0.42 6.30
CA GLU A 88 -10.00 0.35 5.79
C GLU A 88 -9.86 1.07 4.46
N LYS A 89 -10.78 0.85 3.54
CA LYS A 89 -10.79 1.54 2.24
C LYS A 89 -10.89 3.05 2.40
N ALA A 90 -11.75 3.51 3.31
CA ALA A 90 -11.94 4.93 3.56
C ALA A 90 -10.66 5.57 4.12
N VAL A 91 -10.01 4.93 5.09
CA VAL A 91 -8.76 5.41 5.69
C VAL A 91 -7.65 5.47 4.64
N MET A 92 -7.44 4.38 3.92
CA MET A 92 -6.35 4.29 2.94
C MET A 92 -6.56 5.26 1.79
N ARG A 93 -7.79 5.45 1.34
CA ARG A 93 -8.11 6.42 0.29
C ARG A 93 -7.86 7.85 0.76
N ALA A 94 -8.30 8.20 1.96
CA ALA A 94 -8.10 9.54 2.51
C ALA A 94 -6.61 9.85 2.65
N ALA A 95 -5.82 8.89 3.14
CA ALA A 95 -4.37 9.05 3.28
C ALA A 95 -3.68 9.15 1.92
N PHE A 96 -4.12 8.36 0.94
CA PHE A 96 -3.62 8.43 -0.43
C PHE A 96 -3.85 9.81 -1.04
N ASP A 97 -5.06 10.32 -0.92
CA ASP A 97 -5.43 11.63 -1.46
C ASP A 97 -4.68 12.78 -0.76
N ALA A 98 -4.34 12.61 0.50
CA ALA A 98 -3.57 13.59 1.28
C ALA A 98 -2.05 13.50 1.02
N GLY A 99 -1.58 12.52 0.26
CA GLY A 99 -0.17 12.38 -0.08
C GLY A 99 0.68 11.65 0.97
N PHE A 100 0.06 10.97 1.94
CA PHE A 100 0.79 10.25 2.97
C PHE A 100 1.34 8.91 2.50
N PRO A 101 2.49 8.45 3.08
CA PRO A 101 3.07 7.16 2.70
C PRO A 101 2.17 5.98 3.07
N LEU A 102 2.04 5.03 2.14
CA LEU A 102 1.17 3.87 2.29
C LEU A 102 1.85 2.60 1.81
N VAL A 103 1.54 1.50 2.51
CA VAL A 103 1.86 0.14 2.06
C VAL A 103 0.55 -0.63 1.89
N TYR A 104 0.24 -1.00 0.65
CA TYR A 104 -0.92 -1.83 0.33
C TYR A 104 -0.50 -3.29 0.21
N LEU A 105 -1.30 -4.16 0.80
CA LEU A 105 -1.19 -5.60 0.60
C LEU A 105 -2.25 -6.04 -0.40
N GLN A 106 -1.84 -6.78 -1.41
CA GLN A 106 -2.70 -7.18 -2.51
C GLN A 106 -2.72 -8.71 -2.62
N GLU A 107 -3.91 -9.29 -2.84
CA GLU A 107 -4.08 -10.73 -2.99
C GLU A 107 -3.41 -11.22 -4.28
N ASN A 108 -3.73 -10.58 -5.40
CA ASN A 108 -3.21 -11.01 -6.70
C ASN A 108 -1.77 -10.55 -6.88
N GLY A 109 -0.88 -11.47 -7.24
CA GLY A 109 0.52 -11.17 -7.53
C GLY A 109 0.69 -10.35 -8.81
N PHE A 110 1.93 -10.07 -9.16
CA PHE A 110 2.28 -9.27 -10.33
C PHE A 110 2.88 -10.13 -11.44
N THR A 111 2.56 -9.82 -12.68
CA THR A 111 3.35 -10.27 -13.85
C THR A 111 4.62 -9.43 -13.94
N ASP A 112 5.62 -9.89 -14.70
CA ASP A 112 6.89 -9.17 -14.84
C ASP A 112 6.72 -7.78 -15.50
N LEU A 113 5.66 -7.61 -16.29
CA LEU A 113 5.37 -6.36 -16.97
C LEU A 113 4.26 -5.56 -16.28
N ALA A 114 3.83 -5.97 -15.10
CA ALA A 114 2.76 -5.30 -14.37
C ALA A 114 3.17 -3.87 -14.02
N LYS A 115 2.23 -2.94 -14.20
CA LYS A 115 2.39 -1.54 -13.83
C LYS A 115 1.09 -1.06 -13.18
N PRO A 116 1.15 -0.37 -12.04
CA PRO A 116 -0.05 0.24 -11.49
C PRO A 116 -0.57 1.30 -12.43
N GLY A 117 -1.90 1.43 -12.51
CA GLY A 117 -2.53 2.42 -13.38
C GLY A 117 -2.65 3.80 -12.74
N GLY A 118 -2.70 4.84 -13.56
CA GLY A 118 -3.09 6.19 -13.18
C GLY A 118 -2.39 6.76 -11.95
N ARG A 119 -3.19 7.12 -10.95
CA ARG A 119 -2.71 7.76 -9.72
C ARG A 119 -1.78 6.87 -8.89
N ARG A 120 -1.94 5.56 -8.95
CA ARG A 120 -1.04 4.62 -8.27
C ARG A 120 0.36 4.65 -8.87
N MET A 121 0.46 4.78 -10.19
CA MET A 121 1.74 4.91 -10.87
C MET A 121 2.48 6.16 -10.39
N GLU A 122 1.80 7.28 -10.29
CA GLU A 122 2.37 8.52 -9.78
C GLU A 122 2.79 8.38 -8.32
N ALA A 123 1.97 7.74 -7.51
CA ALA A 123 2.28 7.52 -6.09
C ALA A 123 3.51 6.64 -5.91
N CYS A 124 3.67 5.59 -6.73
CA CYS A 124 4.90 4.78 -6.73
C CYS A 124 6.11 5.62 -7.16
N ALA A 125 5.95 6.41 -8.21
CA ALA A 125 7.02 7.27 -8.73
C ALA A 125 7.47 8.32 -7.73
N ASN A 126 6.54 8.86 -6.93
CA ASN A 126 6.81 9.87 -5.91
C ASN A 126 7.38 9.29 -4.61
N GLY A 127 7.47 7.97 -4.50
CA GLY A 127 7.90 7.33 -3.25
C GLY A 127 6.83 7.23 -2.18
N GLN A 128 5.58 7.58 -2.49
CA GLN A 128 4.46 7.54 -1.55
C GLN A 128 3.94 6.13 -1.32
N LEU A 129 3.96 5.29 -2.34
CA LEU A 129 3.25 4.01 -2.34
C LEU A 129 4.19 2.82 -2.51
N LEU A 130 3.94 1.78 -1.73
CA LEU A 130 4.49 0.43 -1.93
C LEU A 130 3.33 -0.55 -1.96
N ILE A 131 3.27 -1.39 -2.99
CA ILE A 131 2.28 -2.46 -3.13
C ILE A 131 2.99 -3.79 -2.98
N LEU A 132 2.56 -4.60 -2.02
CA LEU A 132 3.13 -5.91 -1.72
C LEU A 132 2.12 -7.01 -2.04
N ALA A 133 2.58 -8.06 -2.72
CA ALA A 133 1.78 -9.25 -3.01
C ALA A 133 2.51 -10.49 -2.49
N PRO A 134 1.94 -11.20 -1.49
CA PRO A 134 2.58 -12.41 -0.96
C PRO A 134 2.38 -13.64 -1.83
N TRP A 135 1.41 -13.63 -2.74
CA TRP A 135 1.03 -14.78 -3.56
C TRP A 135 1.29 -14.54 -5.04
N ALA A 136 1.31 -15.64 -5.81
CA ALA A 136 1.54 -15.60 -7.24
C ALA A 136 0.39 -14.93 -7.99
N HIS A 137 0.71 -14.39 -9.17
CA HIS A 137 -0.30 -13.82 -10.08
C HIS A 137 -1.23 -14.90 -10.63
N HIS A 138 -2.51 -14.56 -10.77
CA HIS A 138 -3.50 -15.38 -11.45
C HIS A 138 -4.41 -14.48 -12.32
N ASN A 139 -4.96 -15.07 -13.37
CA ASN A 139 -5.85 -14.37 -14.32
C ASN A 139 -7.33 -14.59 -13.99
N GLU A 140 -7.63 -15.37 -12.95
CA GLU A 140 -9.00 -15.68 -12.55
C GLU A 140 -9.64 -14.47 -11.87
N ASN A 141 -10.83 -14.12 -12.29
CA ASN A 141 -11.59 -13.02 -11.67
C ASN A 141 -12.43 -13.57 -10.51
N LEU A 142 -11.74 -13.98 -9.45
CA LEU A 142 -12.36 -14.54 -8.26
C LEU A 142 -12.48 -13.47 -7.16
N ALA A 143 -13.59 -13.53 -6.44
CA ALA A 143 -13.73 -12.74 -5.21
C ALA A 143 -12.71 -13.20 -4.18
N ILE A 144 -12.14 -12.26 -3.44
CA ILE A 144 -11.20 -12.58 -2.36
C ILE A 144 -11.93 -13.40 -1.28
N ARG A 145 -11.34 -14.50 -0.85
CA ARG A 145 -11.91 -15.38 0.16
C ARG A 145 -11.63 -14.87 1.57
N ARG A 146 -12.49 -15.21 2.52
CA ARG A 146 -12.30 -14.84 3.92
C ARG A 146 -10.94 -15.27 4.47
N GLY A 147 -10.49 -16.48 4.14
CA GLY A 147 -9.18 -16.96 4.57
C GLY A 147 -8.04 -16.09 4.04
N GLN A 148 -8.16 -15.61 2.81
CA GLN A 148 -7.18 -14.68 2.23
C GLN A 148 -7.22 -13.32 2.92
N CYS A 149 -8.41 -12.82 3.26
CA CYS A 149 -8.56 -11.56 4.01
C CYS A 149 -7.88 -11.65 5.38
N LEU A 150 -8.12 -12.74 6.10
CA LEU A 150 -7.50 -12.97 7.40
C LEU A 150 -5.98 -13.09 7.28
N ALA A 151 -5.50 -13.78 6.25
CA ALA A 151 -4.07 -13.93 6.00
C ALA A 151 -3.41 -12.58 5.69
N LEU A 152 -4.04 -11.74 4.85
CA LEU A 152 -3.52 -10.42 4.52
C LEU A 152 -3.47 -9.51 5.75
N ASN A 153 -4.49 -9.56 6.61
CA ASN A 153 -4.49 -8.80 7.86
C ASN A 153 -3.41 -9.28 8.82
N ASP A 154 -3.17 -10.60 8.89
CA ASP A 154 -2.08 -11.15 9.70
C ASP A 154 -0.72 -10.71 9.18
N ILE A 155 -0.53 -10.69 7.87
CA ILE A 155 0.70 -10.20 7.24
C ILE A 155 0.92 -8.73 7.56
N ALA A 156 -0.13 -7.89 7.46
CA ALA A 156 -0.04 -6.48 7.82
C ALA A 156 0.39 -6.31 9.28
N ARG A 157 -0.18 -7.10 10.19
CA ARG A 157 0.20 -7.09 11.60
C ARG A 157 1.68 -7.43 11.79
N ARG A 158 2.15 -8.50 11.13
CA ARG A 158 3.55 -8.92 11.23
C ARG A 158 4.52 -7.85 10.72
N LEU A 159 4.18 -7.18 9.63
CA LEU A 159 5.01 -6.11 9.09
C LEU A 159 5.13 -4.95 10.09
N CYS A 160 4.05 -4.63 10.80
CA CYS A 160 4.04 -3.55 11.78
C CYS A 160 4.70 -3.92 13.10
N GLU A 161 4.69 -5.20 13.48
CA GLU A 161 5.22 -5.70 14.77
C GLU A 161 6.67 -6.15 14.74
N ARG A 162 7.30 -6.17 13.59
CA ARG A 162 8.67 -6.69 13.42
C ARG A 162 9.75 -5.94 14.19
N ARG A 163 9.38 -4.92 14.90
CA ARG A 163 10.31 -4.04 15.64
C ARG A 163 10.34 -4.31 17.11
#